data_8cf744e8a7410123f11c5f6e65367691
#
_entry.id   8cf744e8a7410123f11c5f6e65367691
#
_cell.length_a   1.000
_cell.length_b   1.000
_cell.length_c   1.000
_cell.angle_alpha   90.00
_cell.angle_beta   90.00
_cell.angle_gamma   90.00
#
_symmetry.space_group_name_H-M   'P 1'
#
loop_
_entity.id
_entity.type
_entity.pdbx_description
1 polymer ?
#
loop_
_entity_poly.entity_id
_entity_poly.type
_entity_poly.pdbx_seq_one_letter_code
_entity_poly.pdbx_strand_id
1 'polypeptide(L)'
;MTSVDYHRLLGMGEEAFDALEDHLERREYEGRAYRHVPDYRRGVERGTVLIADTVVRGFPKVPRTLVLTEGVPNHFDDRVVVEEKLNGYNVRVAEIEGERLAFSRSGQICPFTTRYLERLVDLEPLFEAHPEAMVCGEMIGPENPYTAHDYPGVDSLEFRAFDWRDRVSGASLPIDERRERYESYDVPQTRLFGEYDVENAAEEVRRIVRELDAEGREGVIMKSPDVSTQLKYTTSAANQGDLAYAFTLPFDYGQPFMFRRLIREAFQTVEWDEGDDEASARAHELGEAILLSMRDTIQTIEEGGRVDEEHTVRADPETVDALLEHLRGQGLTVDVEADRREGDDRVVTFVKRVQSTNDKTRNYLEGHIVKE
;
A
#
# COMPACT_ATOMS: atom_id res chain seq x y z
N MET A 1 -20.28 -6.64 -31.60
CA MET A 1 -19.30 -6.74 -30.52
C MET A 1 -19.68 -7.98 -29.73
N THR A 2 -18.90 -9.04 -29.78
CA THR A 2 -19.08 -10.22 -28.93
C THR A 2 -18.91 -9.78 -27.47
N SER A 3 -19.90 -10.05 -26.64
CA SER A 3 -19.83 -9.81 -25.19
C SER A 3 -18.66 -10.60 -24.66
N VAL A 4 -17.73 -9.95 -23.95
CA VAL A 4 -16.60 -10.62 -23.28
C VAL A 4 -17.13 -11.49 -22.15
N ASP A 5 -16.75 -12.76 -22.14
CA ASP A 5 -17.16 -13.72 -21.12
C ASP A 5 -16.32 -13.57 -19.83
N TYR A 6 -16.43 -12.43 -19.14
CA TYR A 6 -15.67 -12.14 -17.91
C TYR A 6 -15.86 -13.19 -16.81
N HIS A 7 -17.05 -13.82 -16.72
CA HIS A 7 -17.28 -14.88 -15.76
C HIS A 7 -16.31 -16.06 -15.92
N ARG A 8 -15.94 -16.41 -17.17
CA ARG A 8 -14.96 -17.47 -17.46
C ARG A 8 -13.55 -17.04 -17.10
N LEU A 9 -13.16 -15.80 -17.41
CA LEU A 9 -11.86 -15.24 -17.03
C LEU A 9 -11.70 -15.17 -15.50
N LEU A 10 -12.79 -14.92 -14.78
CA LEU A 10 -12.81 -14.92 -13.32
C LEU A 10 -12.91 -16.33 -12.72
N GLY A 11 -13.15 -17.37 -13.52
CA GLY A 11 -13.33 -18.76 -13.06
C GLY A 11 -14.60 -18.96 -12.25
N MET A 12 -15.69 -18.23 -12.56
CA MET A 12 -16.96 -18.30 -11.83
C MET A 12 -18.13 -18.57 -12.77
N GLY A 13 -19.28 -19.02 -12.21
CA GLY A 13 -20.50 -19.22 -12.99
C GLY A 13 -21.19 -17.90 -13.35
N GLU A 14 -22.00 -17.89 -14.42
CA GLU A 14 -22.73 -16.71 -14.90
C GLU A 14 -23.58 -16.05 -13.78
N GLU A 15 -24.41 -16.82 -13.08
CA GLU A 15 -25.24 -16.31 -11.97
C GLU A 15 -24.41 -15.62 -10.85
N ALA A 16 -23.22 -16.17 -10.55
CA ALA A 16 -22.32 -15.57 -9.57
C ALA A 16 -21.70 -14.27 -10.10
N PHE A 17 -21.45 -14.20 -11.40
CA PHE A 17 -20.95 -13.00 -12.06
C PHE A 17 -22.01 -11.91 -12.15
N ASP A 18 -23.24 -12.23 -12.54
CA ASP A 18 -24.35 -11.27 -12.57
C ASP A 18 -24.54 -10.58 -11.21
N ALA A 19 -24.46 -11.36 -10.13
CA ALA A 19 -24.53 -10.82 -8.78
C ALA A 19 -23.25 -10.06 -8.33
N LEU A 20 -22.11 -10.23 -9.00
CA LEU A 20 -20.91 -9.41 -8.82
C LEU A 20 -21.02 -8.12 -9.62
N GLU A 21 -21.58 -8.17 -10.82
CA GLU A 21 -21.66 -7.06 -11.77
C GLU A 21 -22.38 -5.83 -11.18
N ASP A 22 -23.44 -6.05 -10.39
CA ASP A 22 -24.18 -5.00 -9.67
C ASP A 22 -23.34 -4.21 -8.67
N HIS A 23 -22.16 -4.74 -8.29
CA HIS A 23 -21.25 -4.14 -7.30
C HIS A 23 -19.96 -3.60 -7.93
N LEU A 24 -19.81 -3.70 -9.26
CA LEU A 24 -18.66 -3.15 -9.95
C LEU A 24 -18.79 -1.63 -10.08
N GLU A 25 -17.72 -0.93 -9.74
CA GLU A 25 -17.61 0.49 -10.02
C GLU A 25 -17.07 0.72 -11.44
N ARG A 26 -17.72 1.64 -12.17
CA ARG A 26 -17.31 2.05 -13.51
C ARG A 26 -16.36 3.24 -13.43
N ARG A 27 -15.32 3.21 -14.26
CA ARG A 27 -14.33 4.25 -14.41
C ARG A 27 -13.94 4.39 -15.88
N GLU A 28 -13.25 5.46 -16.18
CA GLU A 28 -12.67 5.73 -17.50
C GLU A 28 -11.22 6.23 -17.33
N TYR A 29 -10.36 5.82 -18.21
CA TYR A 29 -9.00 6.30 -18.34
C TYR A 29 -8.67 6.51 -19.82
N GLU A 30 -8.36 7.74 -20.24
CA GLU A 30 -8.02 8.14 -21.60
C GLU A 30 -9.01 7.59 -22.65
N GLY A 31 -10.33 7.72 -22.38
CA GLY A 31 -11.42 7.23 -23.26
C GLY A 31 -11.67 5.72 -23.17
N ARG A 32 -10.90 4.96 -22.41
CA ARG A 32 -11.07 3.53 -22.19
C ARG A 32 -11.91 3.29 -20.94
N ALA A 33 -13.13 2.79 -21.12
CA ALA A 33 -14.00 2.40 -20.02
C ALA A 33 -13.53 1.09 -19.38
N TYR A 34 -13.56 1.02 -18.05
CA TYR A 34 -13.28 -0.19 -17.30
C TYR A 34 -14.16 -0.28 -16.05
N ARG A 35 -14.18 -1.46 -15.43
CA ARG A 35 -14.90 -1.71 -14.18
C ARG A 35 -13.96 -2.35 -13.17
N HIS A 36 -14.12 -2.06 -11.89
CA HIS A 36 -13.32 -2.69 -10.84
C HIS A 36 -14.17 -3.13 -9.65
N VAL A 37 -13.63 -4.08 -8.89
CA VAL A 37 -14.24 -4.63 -7.67
C VAL A 37 -13.79 -3.76 -6.49
N PRO A 38 -14.67 -2.96 -5.86
CA PRO A 38 -14.28 -2.05 -4.78
C PRO A 38 -13.91 -2.76 -3.47
N ASP A 39 -14.55 -3.92 -3.20
CA ASP A 39 -14.30 -4.74 -2.02
C ASP A 39 -14.30 -6.23 -2.37
N TYR A 40 -13.56 -7.05 -1.57
CA TYR A 40 -13.54 -8.51 -1.76
C TYR A 40 -14.95 -9.09 -1.76
N ARG A 41 -15.28 -9.79 -2.83
CA ARG A 41 -16.61 -10.37 -2.99
C ARG A 41 -16.59 -11.64 -3.82
N ARG A 42 -17.31 -12.68 -3.35
CA ARG A 42 -17.52 -13.95 -4.07
C ARG A 42 -16.23 -14.62 -4.58
N GLY A 43 -15.13 -14.53 -3.81
CA GLY A 43 -13.85 -15.09 -4.21
C GLY A 43 -13.04 -14.21 -5.18
N VAL A 44 -13.53 -13.00 -5.49
CA VAL A 44 -12.81 -12.03 -6.31
C VAL A 44 -12.20 -10.95 -5.43
N GLU A 45 -10.91 -10.73 -5.61
CA GLU A 45 -10.12 -9.79 -4.82
C GLU A 45 -10.54 -8.34 -5.07
N ARG A 46 -10.51 -7.53 -4.01
CA ARG A 46 -10.60 -6.07 -4.13
C ARG A 46 -9.56 -5.57 -5.13
N GLY A 47 -9.99 -4.67 -6.00
CA GLY A 47 -9.14 -4.08 -7.01
C GLY A 47 -8.98 -4.93 -8.27
N THR A 48 -9.69 -6.06 -8.40
CA THR A 48 -9.80 -6.76 -9.69
C THR A 48 -10.45 -5.85 -10.71
N VAL A 49 -9.86 -5.76 -11.90
CA VAL A 49 -10.29 -4.87 -12.99
C VAL A 49 -10.74 -5.68 -14.18
N LEU A 50 -11.86 -5.29 -14.77
CA LEU A 50 -12.41 -5.81 -16.03
C LEU A 50 -12.23 -4.71 -17.09
N ILE A 51 -11.35 -4.93 -18.05
CA ILE A 51 -10.95 -3.93 -19.03
C ILE A 51 -10.70 -4.59 -20.39
N ALA A 52 -11.12 -3.95 -21.47
CA ALA A 52 -11.03 -4.49 -22.82
C ALA A 52 -11.62 -5.91 -22.89
N ASP A 53 -10.85 -6.89 -23.27
CA ASP A 53 -11.24 -8.31 -23.35
C ASP A 53 -10.59 -9.19 -22.26
N THR A 54 -10.06 -8.57 -21.19
CA THR A 54 -9.27 -9.26 -20.17
C THR A 54 -9.62 -8.84 -18.74
N VAL A 55 -8.97 -9.49 -17.78
CA VAL A 55 -9.05 -9.21 -16.35
C VAL A 55 -7.66 -8.94 -15.80
N VAL A 56 -7.55 -7.98 -14.90
CA VAL A 56 -6.36 -7.77 -14.05
C VAL A 56 -6.76 -8.04 -12.62
N ARG A 57 -6.32 -9.18 -12.06
CA ARG A 57 -6.67 -9.60 -10.70
C ARG A 57 -6.20 -8.59 -9.65
N GLY A 58 -7.01 -8.43 -8.62
CA GLY A 58 -6.62 -7.70 -7.43
C GLY A 58 -5.49 -8.41 -6.67
N PHE A 59 -4.62 -7.66 -6.01
CA PHE A 59 -3.61 -8.27 -5.15
C PHE A 59 -4.27 -8.77 -3.85
N PRO A 60 -4.06 -10.03 -3.44
CA PRO A 60 -4.69 -10.59 -2.25
C PRO A 60 -4.26 -9.85 -0.97
N LYS A 61 -5.11 -9.88 0.04
CA LYS A 61 -4.77 -9.32 1.34
C LYS A 61 -3.82 -10.25 2.07
N VAL A 62 -2.61 -9.78 2.37
CA VAL A 62 -1.67 -10.52 3.21
C VAL A 62 -2.11 -10.42 4.67
N PRO A 63 -2.44 -11.53 5.35
CA PRO A 63 -2.81 -11.54 6.74
C PRO A 63 -1.62 -11.16 7.64
N ARG A 64 -1.92 -10.68 8.84
CA ARG A 64 -0.93 -10.33 9.85
C ARG A 64 -0.93 -11.40 10.94
N THR A 65 0.24 -11.90 11.32
CA THR A 65 0.39 -12.55 12.61
C THR A 65 0.71 -11.52 13.69
N LEU A 66 0.24 -11.77 14.90
CA LEU A 66 0.55 -10.96 16.09
C LEU A 66 1.60 -11.66 16.96
N VAL A 67 1.75 -12.97 16.80
CA VAL A 67 2.69 -13.83 17.53
C VAL A 67 3.47 -14.65 16.51
N LEU A 68 4.79 -14.46 16.43
CA LEU A 68 5.65 -15.16 15.47
C LEU A 68 5.82 -16.64 15.85
N THR A 69 6.03 -16.90 17.14
CA THR A 69 6.30 -18.26 17.67
C THR A 69 5.17 -19.25 17.40
N GLU A 70 3.93 -18.76 17.31
CA GLU A 70 2.76 -19.58 16.97
C GLU A 70 2.32 -19.38 15.52
N GLY A 71 2.41 -18.16 15.01
CA GLY A 71 1.93 -17.83 13.68
C GLY A 71 2.76 -18.47 12.57
N VAL A 72 4.06 -18.56 12.73
CA VAL A 72 4.93 -19.19 11.73
C VAL A 72 4.68 -20.68 11.61
N PRO A 73 4.82 -21.50 12.66
CA PRO A 73 4.64 -22.96 12.53
C PRO A 73 3.18 -23.38 12.25
N ASN A 74 2.20 -22.53 12.55
CA ASN A 74 0.80 -22.86 12.24
C ASN A 74 0.40 -22.57 10.78
N HIS A 75 1.22 -21.84 10.02
CA HIS A 75 0.88 -21.44 8.65
C HIS A 75 1.89 -21.90 7.59
N PHE A 76 3.09 -22.28 8.00
CA PHE A 76 4.13 -22.77 7.08
C PHE A 76 4.53 -24.19 7.47
N ASP A 77 4.69 -25.04 6.45
CA ASP A 77 4.95 -26.48 6.69
C ASP A 77 6.45 -26.82 6.78
N ASP A 78 7.33 -26.15 6.01
CA ASP A 78 8.74 -26.52 5.88
C ASP A 78 9.66 -25.31 5.84
N ARG A 79 9.52 -24.45 4.83
CA ARG A 79 10.41 -23.31 4.55
C ARG A 79 9.66 -21.98 4.57
N VAL A 80 10.36 -20.97 5.06
CA VAL A 80 9.86 -19.59 5.11
C VAL A 80 10.86 -18.64 4.45
N VAL A 81 10.47 -18.02 3.37
CA VAL A 81 11.24 -16.95 2.72
C VAL A 81 10.81 -15.62 3.33
N VAL A 82 11.79 -14.81 3.73
CA VAL A 82 11.57 -13.53 4.41
C VAL A 82 12.03 -12.39 3.52
N GLU A 83 11.09 -11.55 3.13
CA GLU A 83 11.34 -10.34 2.34
C GLU A 83 10.96 -9.09 3.12
N GLU A 84 11.59 -7.96 2.80
CA GLU A 84 11.25 -6.66 3.41
C GLU A 84 9.82 -6.25 3.03
N LYS A 85 9.07 -5.82 4.03
CA LYS A 85 7.81 -5.13 3.81
C LYS A 85 8.09 -3.64 3.63
N LEU A 86 7.81 -3.16 2.43
CA LEU A 86 8.00 -1.76 2.08
C LEU A 86 6.83 -0.88 2.53
N ASN A 87 7.11 0.35 2.89
CA ASN A 87 6.12 1.37 3.25
C ASN A 87 5.95 2.37 2.10
N GLY A 88 4.88 2.23 1.37
CA GLY A 88 4.55 3.03 0.21
C GLY A 88 3.14 2.75 -0.28
N TYR A 89 2.92 2.79 -1.58
CA TYR A 89 1.64 2.35 -2.15
C TYR A 89 1.83 1.21 -3.16
N ASN A 90 0.92 0.25 -3.06
CA ASN A 90 0.88 -0.93 -3.93
C ASN A 90 0.52 -0.55 -5.36
N VAL A 91 1.30 -1.06 -6.29
CA VAL A 91 1.12 -0.91 -7.73
C VAL A 91 1.14 -2.27 -8.39
N ARG A 92 0.21 -2.49 -9.30
CA ARG A 92 0.20 -3.63 -10.22
C ARG A 92 0.29 -3.10 -11.64
N VAL A 93 1.24 -3.59 -12.40
CA VAL A 93 1.41 -3.22 -13.81
C VAL A 93 1.05 -4.40 -14.68
N ALA A 94 0.23 -4.16 -15.69
CA ALA A 94 -0.12 -5.15 -16.71
C ALA A 94 -0.21 -4.49 -18.08
N GLU A 95 0.12 -5.23 -19.13
CA GLU A 95 -0.06 -4.77 -20.49
C GLU A 95 -1.49 -5.04 -20.97
N ILE A 96 -2.16 -4.01 -21.46
CA ILE A 96 -3.53 -4.06 -21.99
C ILE A 96 -3.54 -3.41 -23.38
N GLU A 97 -3.81 -4.19 -24.39
CA GLU A 97 -3.84 -3.72 -25.80
C GLU A 97 -2.53 -3.02 -26.23
N GLY A 98 -1.40 -3.50 -25.73
CA GLY A 98 -0.06 -2.97 -26.04
C GLY A 98 0.34 -1.74 -25.20
N GLU A 99 -0.45 -1.36 -24.21
CA GLU A 99 -0.18 -0.26 -23.29
C GLU A 99 0.04 -0.79 -21.86
N ARG A 100 1.09 -0.34 -21.19
CA ARG A 100 1.43 -0.71 -19.82
C ARG A 100 0.70 0.21 -18.85
N LEU A 101 -0.29 -0.34 -18.15
CA LEU A 101 -1.14 0.39 -17.21
C LEU A 101 -0.82 0.03 -15.77
N ALA A 102 -0.72 1.05 -14.91
CA ALA A 102 -0.49 0.91 -13.50
C ALA A 102 -1.80 1.02 -12.70
N PHE A 103 -2.13 -0.04 -11.99
CA PHE A 103 -3.36 -0.17 -11.18
C PHE A 103 -3.04 -0.02 -9.69
N SER A 104 -3.79 0.82 -9.02
CA SER A 104 -3.73 0.97 -7.56
C SER A 104 -4.28 -0.27 -6.83
N ARG A 105 -4.09 -0.31 -5.50
CA ARG A 105 -4.67 -1.36 -4.65
C ARG A 105 -6.19 -1.52 -4.81
N SER A 106 -6.90 -0.44 -5.08
CA SER A 106 -8.35 -0.45 -5.30
C SER A 106 -8.76 -0.78 -6.73
N GLY A 107 -7.82 -0.92 -7.66
CA GLY A 107 -8.10 -1.23 -9.07
C GLY A 107 -8.31 -0.01 -9.95
N GLN A 108 -8.01 1.17 -9.48
CA GLN A 108 -8.05 2.36 -10.31
C GLN A 108 -6.73 2.50 -11.08
N ILE A 109 -6.81 2.84 -12.36
CA ILE A 109 -5.64 3.19 -13.16
C ILE A 109 -5.14 4.54 -12.65
N CYS A 110 -3.85 4.60 -12.30
CA CYS A 110 -3.22 5.81 -11.81
C CYS A 110 -2.41 6.47 -12.95
N PRO A 111 -2.86 7.62 -13.49
CA PRO A 111 -2.17 8.30 -14.59
C PRO A 111 -0.73 8.67 -14.24
N PHE A 112 -0.52 9.18 -13.02
CA PHE A 112 0.81 9.51 -12.52
C PHE A 112 1.73 8.29 -12.52
N THR A 113 1.29 7.20 -11.88
CA THR A 113 2.12 6.00 -11.76
C THR A 113 2.37 5.34 -13.11
N THR A 114 1.37 5.29 -14.00
CA THR A 114 1.49 4.74 -15.35
C THR A 114 2.62 5.42 -16.12
N ARG A 115 2.64 6.76 -16.11
CA ARG A 115 3.66 7.55 -16.82
C ARG A 115 5.01 7.58 -16.08
N TYR A 116 4.98 7.74 -14.76
CA TYR A 116 6.21 7.88 -13.96
C TYR A 116 7.03 6.58 -13.92
N LEU A 117 6.36 5.43 -13.94
CA LEU A 117 7.02 4.13 -13.85
C LEU A 117 8.02 3.90 -15.01
N GLU A 118 7.71 4.41 -16.20
CA GLU A 118 8.59 4.32 -17.38
C GLU A 118 9.95 5.05 -17.17
N ARG A 119 10.00 5.99 -16.22
CA ARG A 119 11.24 6.68 -15.82
C ARG A 119 12.09 5.86 -14.85
N LEU A 120 11.47 4.92 -14.14
CA LEU A 120 12.11 4.15 -13.07
C LEU A 120 12.56 2.76 -13.51
N VAL A 121 11.83 2.14 -14.43
CA VAL A 121 12.08 0.77 -14.85
C VAL A 121 11.54 0.54 -16.26
N ASP A 122 12.37 -0.10 -17.10
CA ASP A 122 11.93 -0.54 -18.42
C ASP A 122 11.28 -1.93 -18.32
N LEU A 123 9.97 -1.96 -18.43
CA LEU A 123 9.17 -3.19 -18.41
C LEU A 123 8.79 -3.70 -19.81
N GLU A 124 9.19 -3.02 -20.89
CA GLU A 124 8.84 -3.41 -22.24
C GLU A 124 9.36 -4.80 -22.61
N PRO A 125 10.68 -5.13 -22.42
CA PRO A 125 11.18 -6.47 -22.73
C PRO A 125 10.50 -7.58 -21.94
N LEU A 126 10.09 -7.29 -20.70
CA LEU A 126 9.37 -8.24 -19.85
C LEU A 126 7.99 -8.55 -20.43
N PHE A 127 7.20 -7.54 -20.81
CA PHE A 127 5.86 -7.74 -21.35
C PHE A 127 5.87 -8.26 -22.79
N GLU A 128 6.88 -7.94 -23.59
CA GLU A 128 7.06 -8.59 -24.90
C GLU A 128 7.25 -10.11 -24.78
N ALA A 129 7.98 -10.56 -23.75
CA ALA A 129 8.21 -11.98 -23.50
C ALA A 129 7.06 -12.64 -22.72
N HIS A 130 6.36 -11.90 -21.88
CA HIS A 130 5.35 -12.38 -20.95
C HIS A 130 4.11 -11.46 -20.91
N PRO A 131 3.32 -11.40 -22.00
CA PRO A 131 2.18 -10.47 -22.09
C PRO A 131 1.05 -10.76 -21.07
N GLU A 132 1.05 -11.97 -20.49
CA GLU A 132 0.11 -12.36 -19.42
C GLU A 132 0.56 -11.94 -18.03
N ALA A 133 1.77 -11.41 -17.89
CA ALA A 133 2.33 -11.04 -16.59
C ALA A 133 1.57 -9.88 -15.95
N MET A 134 1.58 -9.89 -14.63
CA MET A 134 1.23 -8.78 -13.77
C MET A 134 2.39 -8.54 -12.80
N VAL A 135 3.12 -7.46 -13.01
CA VAL A 135 4.22 -7.03 -12.14
C VAL A 135 3.62 -6.34 -10.92
N CYS A 136 3.87 -6.89 -9.71
CA CYS A 136 3.38 -6.32 -8.47
C CYS A 136 4.54 -5.72 -7.69
N GLY A 137 4.40 -4.46 -7.27
CA GLY A 137 5.44 -3.76 -6.53
C GLY A 137 4.89 -2.67 -5.62
N GLU A 138 5.80 -2.00 -4.96
CA GLU A 138 5.54 -0.85 -4.11
C GLU A 138 6.28 0.36 -4.64
N MET A 139 5.60 1.50 -4.68
CA MET A 139 6.21 2.81 -4.92
C MET A 139 6.56 3.42 -3.58
N ILE A 140 7.84 3.73 -3.36
CA ILE A 140 8.37 4.22 -2.09
C ILE A 140 9.12 5.55 -2.27
N GLY A 141 9.17 6.35 -1.24
CA GLY A 141 9.97 7.58 -1.18
C GLY A 141 9.20 8.82 -0.73
N PRO A 142 9.93 9.93 -0.48
CA PRO A 142 9.35 11.15 0.08
C PRO A 142 8.46 11.91 -0.92
N GLU A 143 8.69 11.80 -2.24
CA GLU A 143 7.88 12.46 -3.28
C GLU A 143 6.69 11.57 -3.73
N ASN A 144 6.21 10.70 -2.85
CA ASN A 144 5.08 9.81 -3.08
C ASN A 144 3.75 10.58 -2.91
N PRO A 145 2.86 10.63 -3.95
CA PRO A 145 1.63 11.42 -3.91
C PRO A 145 0.52 10.85 -3.01
N TYR A 146 0.70 9.63 -2.47
CA TYR A 146 -0.32 8.94 -1.70
C TYR A 146 0.12 8.62 -0.28
N THR A 147 1.37 8.22 -0.09
CA THR A 147 1.91 7.75 1.18
C THR A 147 3.40 8.11 1.21
N ALA A 148 3.69 9.38 1.46
CA ALA A 148 5.05 9.88 1.54
C ALA A 148 5.72 9.39 2.83
N HIS A 149 6.88 8.74 2.69
CA HIS A 149 7.74 8.34 3.78
C HIS A 149 9.19 8.58 3.40
N ASP A 150 9.96 9.05 4.35
CA ASP A 150 11.41 9.07 4.23
C ASP A 150 11.92 7.63 4.18
N TYR A 151 12.64 7.32 3.12
CA TYR A 151 13.18 5.98 2.92
C TYR A 151 14.69 6.06 2.75
N PRO A 152 15.52 5.51 3.65
CA PRO A 152 16.97 5.62 3.57
C PRO A 152 17.51 5.20 2.21
N GLY A 153 18.21 6.12 1.52
CA GLY A 153 18.76 5.91 0.18
C GLY A 153 17.77 6.12 -0.98
N VAL A 154 16.57 6.65 -0.71
CA VAL A 154 15.59 7.04 -1.72
C VAL A 154 15.35 8.55 -1.63
N ASP A 155 15.86 9.30 -2.59
CA ASP A 155 15.79 10.78 -2.56
C ASP A 155 14.47 11.33 -3.12
N SER A 156 13.77 10.57 -3.95
CA SER A 156 12.53 10.99 -4.61
C SER A 156 11.49 9.88 -4.57
N LEU A 157 11.38 9.11 -5.64
CA LEU A 157 10.41 8.04 -5.78
C LEU A 157 11.08 6.83 -6.45
N GLU A 158 10.88 5.64 -5.91
CA GLU A 158 11.40 4.39 -6.46
C GLU A 158 10.31 3.32 -6.54
N PHE A 159 10.51 2.37 -7.47
CA PHE A 159 9.71 1.16 -7.60
C PHE A 159 10.50 -0.05 -7.13
N ARG A 160 9.87 -0.92 -6.34
CA ARG A 160 10.42 -2.21 -5.92
C ARG A 160 9.40 -3.31 -6.15
N ALA A 161 9.70 -4.24 -7.05
CA ALA A 161 8.88 -5.41 -7.31
C ALA A 161 8.96 -6.41 -6.15
N PHE A 162 7.82 -7.00 -5.75
CA PHE A 162 7.74 -7.97 -4.67
C PHE A 162 6.95 -9.24 -5.04
N ASP A 163 6.20 -9.23 -6.17
CA ASP A 163 5.49 -10.40 -6.67
C ASP A 163 5.33 -10.34 -8.20
N TRP A 164 5.26 -11.51 -8.83
CA TRP A 164 4.93 -11.69 -10.24
C TRP A 164 3.74 -12.63 -10.32
N ARG A 165 2.67 -12.20 -10.98
CA ARG A 165 1.46 -12.97 -11.12
C ARG A 165 1.00 -13.06 -12.57
N ASP A 166 0.26 -14.11 -12.89
CA ASP A 166 -0.57 -14.12 -14.08
C ASP A 166 -1.75 -13.14 -13.87
N ARG A 167 -1.96 -12.21 -14.81
CA ARG A 167 -2.95 -11.14 -14.65
C ARG A 167 -4.38 -11.63 -14.56
N VAL A 168 -4.72 -12.76 -15.22
CA VAL A 168 -6.08 -13.29 -15.31
C VAL A 168 -6.40 -14.24 -14.17
N SER A 169 -5.54 -15.22 -13.91
CA SER A 169 -5.74 -16.19 -12.83
C SER A 169 -5.36 -15.66 -11.46
N GLY A 170 -4.41 -14.71 -11.39
CA GLY A 170 -3.82 -14.22 -10.16
C GLY A 170 -2.79 -15.20 -9.55
N ALA A 171 -2.40 -16.26 -10.27
CA ALA A 171 -1.41 -17.22 -9.81
C ALA A 171 -0.03 -16.55 -9.72
N SER A 172 0.69 -16.74 -8.59
CA SER A 172 2.04 -16.26 -8.37
C SER A 172 3.06 -17.22 -8.96
N LEU A 173 4.22 -16.70 -9.36
CA LEU A 173 5.40 -17.52 -9.56
C LEU A 173 6.03 -17.91 -8.21
N PRO A 174 6.70 -19.06 -8.13
CA PRO A 174 7.60 -19.37 -7.03
C PRO A 174 8.67 -18.26 -6.85
N ILE A 175 9.13 -18.06 -5.61
CA ILE A 175 9.99 -16.91 -5.29
C ILE A 175 11.30 -16.94 -6.08
N ASP A 176 11.96 -18.09 -6.16
CA ASP A 176 13.23 -18.20 -6.88
C ASP A 176 13.06 -17.88 -8.36
N GLU A 177 12.04 -18.47 -9.01
CA GLU A 177 11.73 -18.21 -10.41
C GLU A 177 11.39 -16.73 -10.67
N ARG A 178 10.61 -16.13 -9.79
CA ARG A 178 10.27 -14.71 -9.84
C ARG A 178 11.53 -13.85 -9.76
N ARG A 179 12.41 -14.13 -8.80
CA ARG A 179 13.62 -13.35 -8.58
C ARG A 179 14.59 -13.46 -9.74
N GLU A 180 14.80 -14.64 -10.27
CA GLU A 180 15.61 -14.88 -11.47
C GLU A 180 15.06 -14.13 -12.70
N ARG A 181 13.75 -14.17 -12.90
CA ARG A 181 13.11 -13.44 -14.00
C ARG A 181 13.28 -11.93 -13.86
N TYR A 182 12.99 -11.36 -12.68
CA TYR A 182 13.20 -9.93 -12.47
C TYR A 182 14.66 -9.50 -12.63
N GLU A 183 15.60 -10.31 -12.19
CA GLU A 183 17.02 -10.06 -12.41
C GLU A 183 17.37 -10.05 -13.91
N SER A 184 16.81 -10.97 -14.70
CA SER A 184 17.04 -11.04 -16.14
C SER A 184 16.50 -9.85 -16.95
N TYR A 185 15.56 -9.08 -16.37
CA TYR A 185 14.98 -7.86 -16.94
C TYR A 185 15.42 -6.59 -16.20
N ASP A 186 16.42 -6.64 -15.33
CA ASP A 186 16.90 -5.51 -14.52
C ASP A 186 15.79 -4.81 -13.70
N VAL A 187 14.74 -5.54 -13.29
CA VAL A 187 13.66 -5.01 -12.48
C VAL A 187 14.08 -4.96 -11.01
N PRO A 188 14.08 -3.77 -10.36
CA PRO A 188 14.43 -3.63 -8.96
C PRO A 188 13.47 -4.41 -8.06
N GLN A 189 14.00 -5.20 -7.13
CA GLN A 189 13.21 -6.05 -6.25
C GLN A 189 13.33 -5.62 -4.78
N THR A 190 12.33 -6.00 -3.98
CA THR A 190 12.41 -5.88 -2.52
C THR A 190 13.56 -6.72 -1.96
N ARG A 191 14.13 -6.26 -0.83
CA ARG A 191 15.23 -6.93 -0.14
C ARG A 191 14.80 -8.33 0.33
N LEU A 192 15.61 -9.33 0.01
CA LEU A 192 15.50 -10.68 0.54
C LEU A 192 16.43 -10.81 1.75
N PHE A 193 15.90 -11.24 2.89
CA PHE A 193 16.70 -11.53 4.09
C PHE A 193 17.23 -12.95 4.11
N GLY A 194 16.46 -13.88 3.56
CA GLY A 194 16.84 -15.29 3.46
C GLY A 194 15.65 -16.22 3.42
N GLU A 195 16.00 -17.50 3.41
CA GLU A 195 15.07 -18.62 3.52
C GLU A 195 15.47 -19.45 4.74
N TYR A 196 14.50 -19.77 5.59
CA TYR A 196 14.72 -20.38 6.88
C TYR A 196 13.84 -21.62 7.04
N ASP A 197 14.31 -22.63 7.76
CA ASP A 197 13.49 -23.73 8.22
C ASP A 197 12.42 -23.19 9.17
N VAL A 198 11.19 -23.70 9.09
CA VAL A 198 10.05 -23.21 9.87
C VAL A 198 10.32 -23.21 11.38
N GLU A 199 11.11 -24.18 11.86
CA GLU A 199 11.50 -24.32 13.28
C GLU A 199 12.33 -23.13 13.78
N ASN A 200 13.12 -22.48 12.90
CA ASN A 200 14.02 -21.36 13.24
C ASN A 200 13.47 -20.01 12.76
N ALA A 201 12.49 -20.02 11.85
CA ALA A 201 12.04 -18.83 11.15
C ALA A 201 11.48 -17.77 12.11
N ALA A 202 10.78 -18.12 13.17
CA ALA A 202 10.24 -17.16 14.13
C ALA A 202 11.35 -16.35 14.86
N GLU A 203 12.45 -17.02 15.25
CA GLU A 203 13.60 -16.36 15.90
C GLU A 203 14.35 -15.46 14.92
N GLU A 204 14.61 -15.94 13.71
CA GLU A 204 15.28 -15.16 12.67
C GLU A 204 14.45 -13.93 12.25
N VAL A 205 13.14 -14.08 12.08
CA VAL A 205 12.24 -12.97 11.79
C VAL A 205 12.25 -11.95 12.92
N ARG A 206 12.26 -12.38 14.20
CA ARG A 206 12.38 -11.46 15.35
C ARG A 206 13.67 -10.66 15.28
N ARG A 207 14.81 -11.30 14.98
CA ARG A 207 16.10 -10.63 14.81
C ARG A 207 16.06 -9.59 13.70
N ILE A 208 15.55 -9.97 12.51
CA ILE A 208 15.40 -9.09 11.34
C ILE A 208 14.50 -7.90 11.69
N VAL A 209 13.37 -8.14 12.36
CA VAL A 209 12.42 -7.08 12.72
C VAL A 209 13.03 -6.07 13.69
N ARG A 210 13.89 -6.50 14.64
CA ARG A 210 14.63 -5.59 15.52
C ARG A 210 15.61 -4.71 14.76
N GLU A 211 16.31 -5.27 13.77
CA GLU A 211 17.22 -4.51 12.89
C GLU A 211 16.44 -3.48 12.07
N LEU A 212 15.32 -3.89 11.47
CA LEU A 212 14.44 -3.02 10.70
C LEU A 212 13.79 -1.92 11.56
N ASP A 213 13.44 -2.23 12.80
CA ASP A 213 12.88 -1.28 13.75
C ASP A 213 13.88 -0.15 14.05
N ALA A 214 15.14 -0.51 14.29
CA ALA A 214 16.22 0.46 14.49
C ALA A 214 16.53 1.30 13.23
N GLU A 215 16.23 0.77 12.03
CA GLU A 215 16.36 1.47 10.75
C GLU A 215 15.11 2.30 10.39
N GLY A 216 14.04 2.28 11.20
CA GLY A 216 12.76 2.94 10.89
C GLY A 216 11.99 2.31 9.73
N ARG A 217 12.24 1.02 9.43
CA ARG A 217 11.59 0.26 8.35
C ARG A 217 10.28 -0.38 8.81
N GLU A 218 9.41 -0.72 7.85
CA GLU A 218 8.05 -1.18 8.17
C GLU A 218 7.98 -2.60 8.74
N GLY A 219 8.83 -3.52 8.29
CA GLY A 219 8.82 -4.91 8.74
C GLY A 219 9.09 -5.94 7.65
N VAL A 220 8.45 -7.09 7.75
CA VAL A 220 8.68 -8.22 6.85
C VAL A 220 7.40 -8.84 6.28
N ILE A 221 7.54 -9.47 5.12
CA ILE A 221 6.60 -10.44 4.55
C ILE A 221 7.28 -11.79 4.58
N MET A 222 6.66 -12.74 5.24
CA MET A 222 7.02 -14.16 5.25
C MET A 222 6.20 -14.86 4.19
N LYS A 223 6.82 -15.69 3.38
CA LYS A 223 6.17 -16.42 2.27
C LYS A 223 6.63 -17.87 2.26
N SER A 224 5.73 -18.78 1.87
CA SER A 224 6.17 -20.10 1.41
C SER A 224 6.92 -19.97 0.08
N PRO A 225 7.86 -20.87 -0.29
CA PRO A 225 8.61 -20.77 -1.55
C PRO A 225 7.72 -20.69 -2.80
N ASP A 226 6.56 -21.35 -2.78
CA ASP A 226 5.56 -21.35 -3.85
C ASP A 226 4.55 -20.17 -3.76
N VAL A 227 4.70 -19.29 -2.76
CA VAL A 227 3.83 -18.13 -2.49
C VAL A 227 2.37 -18.48 -2.18
N SER A 228 2.05 -19.75 -1.91
CA SER A 228 0.69 -20.16 -1.52
C SER A 228 0.28 -19.62 -0.16
N THR A 229 1.25 -19.42 0.74
CA THR A 229 1.05 -18.85 2.07
C THR A 229 1.90 -17.57 2.23
N GLN A 230 1.27 -16.53 2.78
CA GLN A 230 1.94 -15.28 3.10
C GLN A 230 1.46 -14.73 4.44
N LEU A 231 2.38 -14.27 5.27
CA LEU A 231 2.10 -13.53 6.51
C LEU A 231 2.94 -12.26 6.57
N LYS A 232 2.43 -11.24 7.23
CA LYS A 232 3.21 -10.03 7.54
C LYS A 232 3.40 -9.84 9.03
N TYR A 233 4.55 -9.28 9.37
CA TYR A 233 4.87 -8.81 10.72
C TYR A 233 5.56 -7.45 10.62
N THR A 234 5.17 -6.49 11.46
CA THR A 234 5.65 -5.10 11.35
C THR A 234 6.45 -4.68 12.58
N THR A 235 7.31 -3.70 12.42
CA THR A 235 8.09 -3.07 13.48
C THR A 235 7.22 -2.23 14.42
N SER A 236 7.72 -1.89 15.58
CA SER A 236 7.07 -0.97 16.51
C SER A 236 7.12 0.46 15.99
N ALA A 237 8.28 0.91 15.52
CA ALA A 237 8.46 2.26 14.97
C ALA A 237 7.46 2.58 13.86
N ALA A 238 7.30 1.69 12.87
CA ALA A 238 6.32 1.88 11.80
C ALA A 238 4.88 1.87 12.32
N ASN A 239 4.58 1.02 13.30
CA ASN A 239 3.24 0.92 13.87
C ASN A 239 2.88 2.16 14.71
N GLN A 240 3.84 2.71 15.46
CA GLN A 240 3.70 3.97 16.20
C GLN A 240 3.62 5.16 15.26
N GLY A 241 4.42 5.20 14.18
CA GLY A 241 4.33 6.22 13.13
C GLY A 241 2.94 6.27 12.47
N ASP A 242 2.39 5.10 12.14
CA ASP A 242 1.02 4.98 11.63
C ASP A 242 -0.03 5.50 12.63
N LEU A 243 0.16 5.25 13.93
CA LEU A 243 -0.72 5.78 14.98
C LEU A 243 -0.56 7.30 15.10
N ALA A 244 0.66 7.81 15.17
CA ALA A 244 0.91 9.24 15.24
C ALA A 244 0.22 9.97 14.10
N TYR A 245 0.40 9.47 12.86
CA TYR A 245 -0.26 10.04 11.69
C TYR A 245 -1.81 9.97 11.78
N ALA A 246 -2.37 8.82 12.18
CA ALA A 246 -3.82 8.68 12.33
C ALA A 246 -4.39 9.59 13.42
N PHE A 247 -3.63 9.85 14.49
CA PHE A 247 -4.03 10.73 15.58
C PHE A 247 -3.77 12.22 15.31
N THR A 248 -3.08 12.59 14.22
CA THR A 248 -3.17 13.96 13.69
C THR A 248 -4.51 14.21 12.99
N LEU A 249 -5.19 13.15 12.53
CA LEU A 249 -6.47 13.22 11.83
C LEU A 249 -7.54 12.33 12.50
N PRO A 250 -7.81 12.50 13.81
CA PRO A 250 -8.51 11.51 14.63
C PRO A 250 -9.97 11.26 14.25
N PHE A 251 -10.59 12.16 13.50
CA PHE A 251 -11.97 12.01 13.04
C PHE A 251 -12.09 11.56 11.57
N ASP A 252 -10.98 11.44 10.86
CA ASP A 252 -10.94 10.97 9.48
C ASP A 252 -10.44 9.51 9.38
N TYR A 253 -9.69 9.05 10.39
CA TYR A 253 -9.29 7.65 10.50
C TYR A 253 -10.28 6.82 11.33
N GLY A 254 -10.60 5.62 10.83
CA GLY A 254 -11.53 4.72 11.51
C GLY A 254 -10.92 4.06 12.77
N GLN A 255 -11.73 3.93 13.82
CA GLN A 255 -11.32 3.26 15.07
C GLN A 255 -10.69 1.88 14.87
N PRO A 256 -11.17 0.99 13.95
CA PRO A 256 -10.53 -0.31 13.72
C PRO A 256 -9.09 -0.22 13.20
N PHE A 257 -8.71 0.86 12.52
CA PHE A 257 -7.34 1.09 12.08
C PHE A 257 -6.42 1.32 13.28
N MET A 258 -6.81 2.23 14.17
CA MET A 258 -6.07 2.59 15.39
C MET A 258 -5.99 1.40 16.37
N PHE A 259 -7.13 0.77 16.66
CA PHE A 259 -7.20 -0.34 17.61
C PHE A 259 -6.32 -1.53 17.23
N ARG A 260 -6.26 -1.90 15.95
CA ARG A 260 -5.39 -3.00 15.47
C ARG A 260 -3.91 -2.74 15.70
N ARG A 261 -3.52 -1.46 15.72
CA ARG A 261 -2.12 -1.06 15.99
C ARG A 261 -1.82 -1.07 17.48
N LEU A 262 -2.74 -0.59 18.29
CA LEU A 262 -2.62 -0.65 19.76
C LEU A 262 -2.49 -2.09 20.26
N ILE A 263 -3.39 -2.98 19.80
CA ILE A 263 -3.35 -4.39 20.20
C ILE A 263 -2.09 -5.09 19.73
N ARG A 264 -1.56 -4.69 18.57
CA ARG A 264 -0.30 -5.21 18.03
C ARG A 264 0.88 -4.86 18.94
N GLU A 265 0.96 -3.63 19.49
CA GLU A 265 1.99 -3.25 20.46
C GLU A 265 1.94 -4.12 21.72
N ALA A 266 0.74 -4.31 22.28
CA ALA A 266 0.56 -5.15 23.45
C ALA A 266 0.97 -6.62 23.22
N PHE A 267 0.63 -7.19 22.05
CA PHE A 267 1.05 -8.56 21.71
C PHE A 267 2.57 -8.66 21.57
N GLN A 268 3.23 -7.67 20.96
CA GLN A 268 4.67 -7.69 20.79
C GLN A 268 5.41 -7.59 22.13
N THR A 269 4.95 -6.74 23.05
CA THR A 269 5.51 -6.65 24.42
C THR A 269 5.53 -8.02 25.10
N VAL A 270 4.42 -8.76 25.01
CA VAL A 270 4.32 -10.09 25.62
C VAL A 270 5.16 -11.13 24.88
N GLU A 271 5.09 -11.15 23.56
CA GLU A 271 5.83 -12.13 22.75
C GLU A 271 7.35 -11.96 22.86
N TRP A 272 7.82 -10.73 23.01
CA TRP A 272 9.24 -10.43 23.08
C TRP A 272 9.80 -10.51 24.50
N ASP A 273 8.95 -10.87 25.48
CA ASP A 273 9.29 -10.99 26.89
C ASP A 273 9.95 -9.70 27.43
N GLU A 274 9.37 -8.55 27.04
CA GLU A 274 9.86 -7.24 27.46
C GLU A 274 9.70 -7.08 28.98
N GLY A 275 10.77 -6.67 29.65
CA GLY A 275 10.74 -6.35 31.07
C GLY A 275 9.95 -5.06 31.35
N ASP A 276 9.66 -4.79 32.63
CA ASP A 276 8.87 -3.63 33.06
C ASP A 276 9.41 -2.29 32.54
N ASP A 277 10.73 -2.14 32.45
CA ASP A 277 11.37 -0.92 31.96
C ASP A 277 11.17 -0.76 30.45
N GLU A 278 11.32 -1.83 29.67
CA GLU A 278 11.12 -1.83 28.20
C GLU A 278 9.65 -1.59 27.86
N ALA A 279 8.73 -2.29 28.55
CA ALA A 279 7.30 -2.11 28.39
C ALA A 279 6.84 -0.68 28.75
N SER A 280 7.46 -0.09 29.79
CA SER A 280 7.20 1.31 30.19
C SER A 280 7.73 2.31 29.16
N ALA A 281 8.90 2.07 28.57
CA ALA A 281 9.44 2.90 27.50
C ALA A 281 8.53 2.86 26.27
N ARG A 282 8.10 1.67 25.82
CA ARG A 282 7.14 1.49 24.73
C ARG A 282 5.81 2.18 25.02
N ALA A 283 5.29 2.07 26.23
CA ALA A 283 4.05 2.74 26.62
C ALA A 283 4.18 4.27 26.57
N HIS A 284 5.37 4.80 26.90
CA HIS A 284 5.67 6.23 26.81
C HIS A 284 5.68 6.70 25.35
N GLU A 285 6.44 6.04 24.48
CA GLU A 285 6.51 6.33 23.04
C GLU A 285 5.12 6.24 22.38
N LEU A 286 4.37 5.20 22.71
CA LEU A 286 2.99 5.04 22.22
C LEU A 286 2.07 6.16 22.72
N GLY A 287 2.22 6.57 23.99
CA GLY A 287 1.49 7.70 24.57
C GLY A 287 1.82 9.02 23.86
N GLU A 288 3.09 9.26 23.54
CA GLU A 288 3.52 10.42 22.76
C GLU A 288 2.91 10.41 21.35
N ALA A 289 3.01 9.29 20.63
CA ALA A 289 2.46 9.13 19.29
C ALA A 289 0.94 9.41 19.23
N ILE A 290 0.21 9.07 20.28
CA ILE A 290 -1.26 9.26 20.35
C ILE A 290 -1.62 10.66 20.87
N LEU A 291 -1.15 11.00 22.08
CA LEU A 291 -1.62 12.19 22.79
C LEU A 291 -1.04 13.47 22.23
N LEU A 292 0.29 13.49 21.95
CA LEU A 292 0.93 14.69 21.45
C LEU A 292 0.47 15.03 20.04
N SER A 293 0.29 14.04 19.16
CA SER A 293 -0.25 14.25 17.81
C SER A 293 -1.66 14.88 17.83
N MET A 294 -2.56 14.38 18.68
CA MET A 294 -3.89 14.98 18.85
C MET A 294 -3.82 16.39 19.47
N ARG A 295 -2.97 16.58 20.48
CA ARG A 295 -2.79 17.89 21.12
C ARG A 295 -2.36 18.93 20.10
N ASP A 296 -1.35 18.62 19.29
CA ASP A 296 -0.77 19.54 18.32
C ASP A 296 -1.82 19.88 17.23
N THR A 297 -2.62 18.92 16.81
CA THR A 297 -3.78 19.15 15.93
C THR A 297 -4.79 20.11 16.55
N ILE A 298 -5.17 19.89 17.80
CA ILE A 298 -6.15 20.75 18.52
C ILE A 298 -5.60 22.17 18.65
N GLN A 299 -4.35 22.33 19.05
CA GLN A 299 -3.71 23.65 19.18
C GLN A 299 -3.64 24.37 17.83
N THR A 300 -3.23 23.70 16.75
CA THR A 300 -3.22 24.27 15.40
C THR A 300 -4.58 24.82 15.01
N ILE A 301 -5.66 24.08 15.27
CA ILE A 301 -7.03 24.49 14.93
C ILE A 301 -7.54 25.60 15.86
N GLU A 302 -7.17 25.58 17.15
CA GLU A 302 -7.50 26.65 18.14
C GLU A 302 -6.88 27.99 17.73
N GLU A 303 -5.66 27.95 17.19
CA GLU A 303 -4.95 29.13 16.68
C GLU A 303 -5.48 29.62 15.30
N GLY A 304 -6.52 28.98 14.77
CA GLY A 304 -7.18 29.33 13.50
C GLY A 304 -6.53 28.69 12.27
N GLY A 305 -5.57 27.79 12.47
CA GLY A 305 -4.96 26.98 11.40
C GLY A 305 -5.85 25.82 10.95
N ARG A 306 -5.29 24.99 10.08
CA ARG A 306 -5.91 23.74 9.60
C ARG A 306 -4.88 22.64 9.62
N VAL A 307 -5.36 21.41 9.75
CA VAL A 307 -4.56 20.20 9.57
C VAL A 307 -5.08 19.47 8.33
N ASP A 308 -4.22 19.28 7.36
CA ASP A 308 -4.52 18.67 6.07
C ASP A 308 -3.38 17.69 5.69
N GLU A 309 -3.55 16.87 4.65
CA GLU A 309 -2.49 15.98 4.16
C GLU A 309 -1.65 16.69 3.10
N GLU A 310 -0.38 16.96 3.41
CA GLU A 310 0.56 17.61 2.48
C GLU A 310 1.37 16.53 1.72
N HIS A 311 1.56 16.77 0.42
CA HIS A 311 2.38 15.94 -0.45
C HIS A 311 3.21 16.80 -1.39
N THR A 312 4.45 16.39 -1.64
CA THR A 312 5.29 16.95 -2.70
C THR A 312 5.52 15.89 -3.76
N VAL A 313 5.40 16.28 -5.03
CA VAL A 313 5.65 15.39 -6.18
C VAL A 313 6.56 16.08 -7.18
N ARG A 314 7.36 15.28 -7.85
CA ARG A 314 8.27 15.67 -8.91
C ARG A 314 8.04 14.79 -10.13
N ALA A 315 7.67 15.40 -11.26
CA ALA A 315 7.56 14.73 -12.56
C ALA A 315 7.56 15.76 -13.69
N ASP A 316 7.49 15.30 -14.92
CA ASP A 316 7.19 16.17 -16.03
C ASP A 316 5.83 16.87 -15.84
N PRO A 317 5.62 18.05 -16.46
CA PRO A 317 4.41 18.86 -16.24
C PRO A 317 3.10 18.13 -16.53
N GLU A 318 3.07 17.31 -17.59
CA GLU A 318 1.85 16.58 -18.01
C GLU A 318 1.48 15.50 -16.98
N THR A 319 2.46 14.79 -16.44
CA THR A 319 2.26 13.79 -15.39
C THR A 319 1.76 14.41 -14.09
N VAL A 320 2.28 15.59 -13.70
CA VAL A 320 1.79 16.32 -12.52
C VAL A 320 0.34 16.80 -12.73
N ASP A 321 0.02 17.37 -13.91
CA ASP A 321 -1.35 17.79 -14.22
C ASP A 321 -2.32 16.61 -14.20
N ALA A 322 -1.95 15.48 -14.78
CA ALA A 322 -2.74 14.27 -14.77
C ALA A 322 -2.99 13.72 -13.34
N LEU A 323 -1.99 13.83 -12.43
CA LEU A 323 -2.18 13.50 -11.03
C LEU A 323 -3.21 14.40 -10.35
N LEU A 324 -3.05 15.71 -10.48
CA LEU A 324 -3.95 16.66 -9.82
C LEU A 324 -5.39 16.55 -10.33
N GLU A 325 -5.56 16.32 -11.64
CA GLU A 325 -6.87 16.05 -12.23
C GLU A 325 -7.47 14.73 -11.72
N HIS A 326 -6.66 13.66 -11.66
CA HIS A 326 -7.07 12.36 -11.14
C HIS A 326 -7.55 12.44 -9.68
N LEU A 327 -6.80 13.12 -8.81
CA LEU A 327 -7.18 13.30 -7.41
C LEU A 327 -8.51 14.06 -7.27
N ARG A 328 -8.68 15.16 -8.04
CA ARG A 328 -9.92 15.92 -8.06
C ARG A 328 -11.09 15.11 -8.63
N GLY A 329 -10.85 14.30 -9.65
CA GLY A 329 -11.82 13.37 -10.23
C GLY A 329 -12.29 12.28 -9.26
N GLN A 330 -11.50 11.97 -8.23
CA GLN A 330 -11.89 11.10 -7.12
C GLN A 330 -12.74 11.80 -6.05
N GLY A 331 -13.03 13.10 -6.22
CA GLY A 331 -13.79 13.91 -5.28
C GLY A 331 -12.94 14.50 -4.14
N LEU A 332 -11.62 14.45 -4.24
CA LEU A 332 -10.73 15.08 -3.28
C LEU A 332 -10.62 16.58 -3.56
N THR A 333 -10.66 17.40 -2.52
CA THR A 333 -10.30 18.82 -2.61
C THR A 333 -8.79 18.93 -2.51
N VAL A 334 -8.15 19.39 -3.59
CA VAL A 334 -6.71 19.48 -3.71
C VAL A 334 -6.32 20.94 -4.03
N ASP A 335 -5.57 21.56 -3.12
CA ASP A 335 -5.01 22.89 -3.27
C ASP A 335 -3.50 22.82 -3.49
N VAL A 336 -2.99 23.59 -4.46
CA VAL A 336 -1.56 23.67 -4.73
C VAL A 336 -0.99 24.83 -3.90
N GLU A 337 -0.01 24.53 -3.04
CA GLU A 337 0.64 25.51 -2.17
C GLU A 337 1.97 26.03 -2.74
N ALA A 338 2.71 25.17 -3.43
CA ALA A 338 3.92 25.56 -4.13
C ALA A 338 4.00 24.86 -5.50
N ASP A 339 4.54 25.59 -6.47
CA ASP A 339 4.70 25.14 -7.84
C ASP A 339 5.97 25.76 -8.42
N ARG A 340 6.96 24.95 -8.75
CA ARG A 340 8.23 25.39 -9.29
C ARG A 340 8.74 24.42 -10.37
N ARG A 341 9.61 24.93 -11.23
CA ARG A 341 10.34 24.12 -12.19
C ARG A 341 11.76 23.85 -11.72
N GLU A 342 12.20 22.63 -11.91
CA GLU A 342 13.57 22.18 -11.67
C GLU A 342 14.05 21.36 -12.89
N GLY A 343 14.76 22.03 -13.81
CA GLY A 343 15.09 21.43 -15.11
C GLY A 343 13.85 21.18 -15.95
N ASP A 344 13.68 19.98 -16.42
CA ASP A 344 12.50 19.55 -17.21
C ASP A 344 11.32 19.15 -16.31
N ASP A 345 11.56 18.94 -15.02
CA ASP A 345 10.53 18.55 -14.06
C ASP A 345 9.79 19.76 -13.49
N ARG A 346 8.56 19.50 -13.09
CA ARG A 346 7.72 20.36 -12.25
C ARG A 346 7.64 19.73 -10.86
N VAL A 347 7.94 20.51 -9.82
CA VAL A 347 7.84 20.11 -8.42
C VAL A 347 6.68 20.85 -7.80
N VAL A 348 5.68 20.11 -7.37
CA VAL A 348 4.44 20.65 -6.81
C VAL A 348 4.24 20.13 -5.40
N THR A 349 4.06 21.08 -4.46
CA THR A 349 3.54 20.78 -3.13
C THR A 349 2.04 21.07 -3.12
N PHE A 350 1.24 20.07 -2.77
CA PHE A 350 -0.20 20.20 -2.68
C PHE A 350 -0.74 19.59 -1.39
N VAL A 351 -1.89 20.09 -0.96
CA VAL A 351 -2.61 19.56 0.21
C VAL A 351 -3.94 18.93 -0.21
N LYS A 352 -4.21 17.77 0.33
CA LYS A 352 -5.53 17.15 0.32
C LYS A 352 -6.30 17.63 1.54
N ARG A 353 -7.39 18.34 1.32
CA ARG A 353 -8.18 18.92 2.40
C ARG A 353 -8.92 17.86 3.19
N VAL A 354 -8.71 17.86 4.50
CA VAL A 354 -9.38 16.99 5.47
C VAL A 354 -10.46 17.78 6.17
N GLN A 355 -11.69 17.26 6.19
CA GLN A 355 -12.84 18.00 6.73
C GLN A 355 -13.23 17.57 8.14
N SER A 356 -13.36 16.27 8.39
CA SER A 356 -13.96 15.77 9.65
C SER A 356 -13.15 16.20 10.87
N THR A 357 -11.83 16.10 10.82
CA THR A 357 -10.95 16.51 11.92
C THR A 357 -11.04 18.01 12.16
N ASN A 358 -10.91 18.82 11.11
CA ASN A 358 -10.98 20.29 11.24
C ASN A 358 -12.33 20.76 11.78
N ASP A 359 -13.44 20.27 11.23
CA ASP A 359 -14.78 20.75 11.56
C ASP A 359 -15.22 20.26 12.97
N LYS A 360 -15.00 18.99 13.29
CA LYS A 360 -15.37 18.47 14.62
C LYS A 360 -14.53 19.08 15.73
N THR A 361 -13.21 19.21 15.53
CA THR A 361 -12.34 19.83 16.53
C THR A 361 -12.75 21.28 16.79
N ARG A 362 -13.03 22.09 15.74
CA ARG A 362 -13.52 23.45 15.89
C ARG A 362 -14.83 23.51 16.64
N ASN A 363 -15.80 22.63 16.31
CA ASN A 363 -17.08 22.56 17.00
C ASN A 363 -16.92 22.27 18.50
N TYR A 364 -16.01 21.35 18.87
CA TYR A 364 -15.72 21.07 20.28
C TYR A 364 -15.07 22.27 20.99
N LEU A 365 -14.13 22.95 20.36
CA LEU A 365 -13.49 24.17 20.91
C LEU A 365 -14.49 25.31 21.12
N GLU A 366 -15.50 25.43 20.27
CA GLU A 366 -16.60 26.39 20.37
C GLU A 366 -17.70 25.97 21.40
N GLY A 367 -17.53 24.82 22.05
CA GLY A 367 -18.47 24.28 23.04
C GLY A 367 -19.70 23.62 22.44
N HIS A 368 -19.70 23.32 21.17
CA HIS A 368 -20.79 22.60 20.53
C HIS A 368 -20.72 21.09 20.86
N ILE A 369 -21.89 20.44 20.96
CA ILE A 369 -21.98 19.00 21.15
C ILE A 369 -22.05 18.34 19.78
N VAL A 370 -21.01 17.59 19.42
CA VAL A 370 -20.99 16.76 18.21
C VAL A 370 -21.65 15.41 18.54
N LYS A 371 -22.73 15.07 17.83
CA LYS A 371 -23.35 13.74 17.95
C LYS A 371 -22.49 12.76 17.15
N GLU A 372 -21.98 11.74 17.84
CA GLU A 372 -21.24 10.62 17.25
C GLU A 372 -22.18 9.64 16.53
#